data_97d94080927cd13c178bf062179a6527
#
_entry.id   97d94080927cd13c178bf062179a6527
#
_cell.length_a   1.000
_cell.length_b   1.000
_cell.length_c   1.000
_cell.angle_alpha   90.00
_cell.angle_beta   90.00
_cell.angle_gamma   90.00
#
_symmetry.space_group_name_H-M   'P 1'
#
loop_
_entity.id
_entity.type
_entity.pdbx_description
1 polymer ?
#
loop_
_entity_poly.entity_id
_entity_poly.type
_entity_poly.pdbx_seq_one_letter_code
_entity_poly.pdbx_strand_id
1 'polypeptide(L)'
;MPVSTVNVAFSYDREEYRANQYSRTANPLPSPQFTDPTRDWWLDSNDKVNTVSANVDFLKTIPKTDIRLGYDLSDGKATYVYGLPSGSTAFVPPATLQPLPPLRNRLTAGRADVQYFIKSHVALGVVYWYEEYRVFDFSLNSTIIDTLNIGTTTVYSGYLYRPYTAHTGWLKISYLW
;
A
#
# COMPACT_ATOMS: atom_id res chain seq x y z
N MET A 1 30.61 27.87 -19.70
CA MET A 1 29.24 28.15 -19.28
C MET A 1 28.62 26.81 -18.85
N PRO A 2 27.89 26.74 -17.76
CA PRO A 2 27.21 25.50 -17.42
C PRO A 2 26.15 25.18 -18.46
N VAL A 3 26.18 23.95 -18.96
CA VAL A 3 25.21 23.48 -19.94
C VAL A 3 23.85 23.31 -19.27
N SER A 4 22.83 23.96 -19.82
CA SER A 4 21.43 23.74 -19.42
C SER A 4 21.01 22.33 -19.82
N THR A 5 20.42 21.58 -18.90
CA THR A 5 19.98 20.20 -19.15
C THR A 5 18.58 20.00 -18.61
N VAL A 6 17.75 19.35 -19.41
CA VAL A 6 16.45 18.85 -19.00
C VAL A 6 16.49 17.32 -19.05
N ASN A 7 16.27 16.68 -17.91
CA ASN A 7 16.16 15.24 -17.83
C ASN A 7 14.71 14.87 -17.53
N VAL A 8 14.20 13.88 -18.23
CA VAL A 8 12.88 13.32 -17.99
C VAL A 8 13.03 11.82 -17.82
N ALA A 9 12.45 11.31 -16.74
CA ALA A 9 12.40 9.89 -16.46
C ALA A 9 10.97 9.47 -16.18
N PHE A 10 10.60 8.32 -16.71
CA PHE A 10 9.32 7.68 -16.46
C PHE A 10 9.59 6.22 -16.17
N SER A 11 8.90 5.68 -15.17
CA SER A 11 8.93 4.25 -14.87
C SER A 11 7.53 3.72 -14.56
N TYR A 12 7.33 2.47 -14.91
CA TYR A 12 6.18 1.69 -14.50
C TYR A 12 6.68 0.38 -13.93
N ASP A 13 6.19 0.05 -12.75
CA ASP A 13 6.46 -1.21 -12.09
C ASP A 13 5.16 -1.91 -11.73
N ARG A 14 5.17 -3.23 -11.86
CA ARG A 14 4.04 -4.08 -11.47
C ARG A 14 4.54 -5.27 -10.68
N GLU A 15 4.11 -5.31 -9.45
CA GLU A 15 4.36 -6.43 -8.56
C GLU A 15 3.10 -7.28 -8.42
N GLU A 16 3.26 -8.60 -8.42
CA GLU A 16 2.18 -9.54 -8.16
C GLU A 16 2.67 -10.61 -7.20
N TYR A 17 2.01 -10.70 -6.07
CA TYR A 17 2.28 -11.69 -5.05
C TYR A 17 1.07 -12.61 -4.88
N ARG A 18 1.30 -13.92 -4.96
CA ARG A 18 0.28 -14.95 -4.78
C ARG A 18 0.68 -15.88 -3.64
N ALA A 19 -0.26 -16.15 -2.75
CA ALA A 19 -0.08 -17.10 -1.68
C ALA A 19 -1.30 -18.00 -1.53
N ASN A 20 -1.04 -19.29 -1.36
CA ASN A 20 -2.04 -20.30 -1.08
C ASN A 20 -1.86 -20.74 0.37
N GLN A 21 -2.91 -20.64 1.15
CA GLN A 21 -2.93 -21.05 2.54
C GLN A 21 -3.92 -22.18 2.74
N TYR A 22 -3.49 -23.19 3.48
CA TYR A 22 -4.34 -24.31 3.89
C TYR A 22 -4.35 -24.37 5.41
N SER A 23 -5.51 -24.49 5.97
CA SER A 23 -5.65 -24.75 7.40
C SER A 23 -6.35 -26.08 7.60
N ARG A 24 -5.73 -26.90 8.41
CA ARG A 24 -6.39 -28.06 9.00
C ARG A 24 -6.85 -27.69 10.38
N THR A 25 -8.06 -28.08 10.72
CA THR A 25 -8.58 -27.94 12.06
C THR A 25 -7.89 -28.96 12.97
N ALA A 26 -6.61 -28.78 13.24
CA ALA A 26 -5.84 -29.60 14.13
C ALA A 26 -5.89 -28.98 15.52
N ASN A 27 -6.56 -29.63 16.45
CA ASN A 27 -6.43 -29.36 17.86
C ASN A 27 -5.45 -30.41 18.44
N PRO A 28 -4.53 -30.01 19.35
CA PRO A 28 -3.66 -30.95 20.04
C PRO A 28 -4.39 -32.01 20.90
N LEU A 29 -5.67 -31.79 21.17
CA LEU A 29 -6.49 -32.82 21.85
C LEU A 29 -7.09 -33.76 20.80
N PRO A 30 -6.86 -35.08 20.90
CA PRO A 30 -7.40 -36.07 20.01
C PRO A 30 -8.93 -36.14 20.14
N SER A 31 -9.62 -35.39 19.33
CA SER A 31 -11.07 -35.45 19.19
C SER A 31 -11.40 -35.68 17.72
N PRO A 32 -12.29 -36.61 17.36
CA PRO A 32 -12.67 -36.88 15.98
C PRO A 32 -13.14 -35.63 15.22
N GLN A 33 -13.71 -34.67 15.90
CA GLN A 33 -14.20 -33.43 15.33
C GLN A 33 -13.06 -32.50 14.90
N PHE A 34 -11.82 -32.69 15.37
CA PHE A 34 -10.65 -31.87 15.01
C PHE A 34 -9.73 -32.53 13.99
N THR A 35 -10.00 -33.77 13.61
CA THR A 35 -9.30 -34.52 12.58
C THR A 35 -10.15 -34.72 11.32
N ASP A 36 -11.32 -34.13 11.30
CA ASP A 36 -12.27 -34.23 10.19
C ASP A 36 -11.80 -33.37 8.99
N PRO A 37 -11.37 -33.97 7.86
CA PRO A 37 -10.91 -33.23 6.69
C PRO A 37 -12.01 -32.42 6.03
N THR A 38 -13.30 -32.66 6.33
CA THR A 38 -14.40 -31.85 5.81
C THR A 38 -14.42 -30.44 6.44
N ARG A 39 -13.65 -30.22 7.48
CA ARG A 39 -13.47 -28.94 8.18
C ARG A 39 -12.25 -28.17 7.77
N ASP A 40 -11.42 -28.74 6.91
CA ASP A 40 -10.29 -28.03 6.35
C ASP A 40 -10.79 -26.83 5.53
N TRP A 41 -10.01 -25.77 5.48
CA TRP A 41 -10.31 -24.63 4.63
C TRP A 41 -9.05 -24.16 3.90
N TRP A 42 -9.26 -23.50 2.80
CA TRP A 42 -8.19 -22.94 2.00
C TRP A 42 -8.46 -21.47 1.67
N LEU A 43 -7.39 -20.74 1.47
CA LEU A 43 -7.39 -19.34 1.09
C LEU A 43 -6.34 -19.09 0.01
N ASP A 44 -6.76 -18.56 -1.10
CA ASP A 44 -5.88 -18.02 -2.12
C ASP A 44 -5.89 -16.50 -2.04
N SER A 45 -4.71 -15.90 -1.84
CA SER A 45 -4.54 -14.46 -1.89
C SER A 45 -3.76 -14.06 -3.15
N ASN A 46 -4.17 -12.96 -3.74
CA ASN A 46 -3.49 -12.36 -4.88
C ASN A 46 -3.42 -10.85 -4.68
N ASP A 47 -2.21 -10.37 -4.45
CA ASP A 47 -1.90 -8.97 -4.23
C ASP A 47 -1.21 -8.42 -5.46
N LYS A 48 -1.74 -7.33 -5.99
CA LYS A 48 -1.20 -6.63 -7.17
C LYS A 48 -0.95 -5.18 -6.81
N VAL A 49 0.24 -4.71 -7.10
CA VAL A 49 0.62 -3.31 -6.95
C VAL A 49 1.12 -2.81 -8.29
N ASN A 50 0.59 -1.69 -8.74
CA ASN A 50 1.06 -0.98 -9.92
C ASN A 50 1.61 0.37 -9.47
N THR A 51 2.85 0.66 -9.82
CA THR A 51 3.52 1.91 -9.49
C THR A 51 3.92 2.62 -10.77
N VAL A 52 3.54 3.89 -10.87
CA VAL A 52 3.93 4.80 -11.94
C VAL A 52 4.73 5.92 -11.33
N SER A 53 5.91 6.20 -11.86
CA SER A 53 6.75 7.32 -11.43
C SER A 53 7.14 8.17 -12.62
N ALA A 54 7.11 9.49 -12.43
CA ALA A 54 7.57 10.47 -13.39
C ALA A 54 8.45 11.50 -12.69
N ASN A 55 9.61 11.77 -13.27
CA ASN A 55 10.57 12.75 -12.77
C ASN A 55 11.01 13.69 -13.87
N VAL A 56 11.13 14.98 -13.56
CA VAL A 56 11.63 15.98 -14.48
C VAL A 56 12.64 16.85 -13.73
N ASP A 57 13.87 16.92 -14.24
CA ASP A 57 14.92 17.78 -13.74
C ASP A 57 15.23 18.89 -14.74
N PHE A 58 15.14 20.13 -14.31
CA PHE A 58 15.60 21.32 -15.02
C PHE A 58 16.88 21.80 -14.34
N LEU A 59 18.03 21.41 -14.87
CA LEU A 59 19.33 21.76 -14.32
C LEU A 59 19.88 22.98 -15.05
N LYS A 60 20.00 24.10 -14.32
CA LYS A 60 20.53 25.36 -14.84
C LYS A 60 19.82 25.90 -16.10
N THR A 61 18.60 25.45 -16.34
CA THR A 61 17.73 25.97 -17.40
C THR A 61 17.36 27.42 -17.09
N ILE A 62 17.16 27.74 -15.84
CA ILE A 62 17.10 29.09 -15.29
C ILE A 62 18.47 29.40 -14.69
N PRO A 63 19.06 30.57 -14.92
CA PRO A 63 20.37 30.91 -14.40
C PRO A 63 20.45 30.67 -12.87
N LYS A 64 21.48 29.95 -12.43
CA LYS A 64 21.75 29.62 -11.02
C LYS A 64 20.65 28.82 -10.32
N THR A 65 19.77 28.13 -11.08
CA THR A 65 18.64 27.44 -10.46
C THR A 65 18.55 26.00 -10.99
N ASP A 66 18.43 25.06 -10.08
CA ASP A 66 18.04 23.69 -10.36
C ASP A 66 16.64 23.46 -9.82
N ILE A 67 15.76 22.85 -10.63
CA ILE A 67 14.41 22.47 -10.26
C ILE A 67 14.26 20.98 -10.53
N ARG A 68 13.79 20.23 -9.55
CA ARG A 68 13.47 18.82 -9.70
C ARG A 68 12.03 18.59 -9.26
N LEU A 69 11.27 17.96 -10.13
CA LEU A 69 9.88 17.60 -9.89
C LEU A 69 9.75 16.08 -9.96
N GLY A 70 9.05 15.51 -9.02
CA GLY A 70 8.76 14.09 -9.00
C GLY A 70 7.28 13.84 -8.68
N TYR A 71 6.75 12.80 -9.29
CA TYR A 71 5.40 12.31 -9.03
C TYR A 71 5.41 10.80 -9.01
N ASP A 72 4.81 10.21 -7.96
CA ASP A 72 4.67 8.78 -7.78
C ASP A 72 3.20 8.44 -7.48
N LEU A 73 2.70 7.43 -8.15
CA LEU A 73 1.38 6.84 -7.92
C LEU A 73 1.52 5.34 -7.78
N SER A 74 1.16 4.82 -6.61
CA SER A 74 1.08 3.38 -6.35
C SER A 74 -0.36 3.00 -6.05
N ASP A 75 -0.89 2.02 -6.79
CA ASP A 75 -2.26 1.49 -6.63
C ASP A 75 -2.18 0.00 -6.34
N GLY A 76 -2.54 -0.39 -5.12
CA GLY A 76 -2.53 -1.76 -4.64
C GLY A 76 -3.93 -2.34 -4.52
N LYS A 77 -4.07 -3.61 -4.92
CA LYS A 77 -5.30 -4.39 -4.76
C LYS A 77 -4.98 -5.79 -4.30
N ALA A 78 -5.50 -6.18 -3.12
CA ALA A 78 -5.47 -7.53 -2.63
C ALA A 78 -6.84 -8.19 -2.78
N THR A 79 -6.86 -9.42 -3.28
CA THR A 79 -8.07 -10.24 -3.42
C THR A 79 -7.89 -11.56 -2.72
N TYR A 80 -8.96 -12.01 -2.08
CA TYR A 80 -8.98 -13.23 -1.30
C TYR A 80 -10.09 -14.14 -1.79
N VAL A 81 -9.75 -15.37 -2.12
CA VAL A 81 -10.70 -16.42 -2.45
C VAL A 81 -10.49 -17.55 -1.47
N TYR A 82 -11.53 -17.88 -0.74
CA TYR A 82 -11.49 -18.94 0.25
C TYR A 82 -12.60 -19.96 0.01
N GLY A 83 -12.40 -21.16 0.48
CA GLY A 83 -13.35 -22.21 0.31
C GLY A 83 -13.19 -23.34 1.33
N LEU A 84 -14.18 -24.18 1.30
CA LEU A 84 -14.29 -25.41 2.10
C LEU A 84 -14.30 -26.61 1.17
N PRO A 85 -13.87 -27.79 1.63
CA PRO A 85 -14.04 -29.02 0.89
C PRO A 85 -15.50 -29.28 0.50
N SER A 86 -15.68 -29.94 -0.62
CA SER A 86 -17.00 -30.38 -1.07
C SER A 86 -17.62 -31.31 -0.02
N GLY A 87 -18.86 -31.01 0.38
CA GLY A 87 -19.56 -31.76 1.42
C GLY A 87 -19.27 -31.34 2.85
N SER A 88 -18.54 -30.24 3.06
CA SER A 88 -18.33 -29.71 4.39
C SER A 88 -19.66 -29.32 5.05
N THR A 89 -19.90 -29.86 6.23
CA THR A 89 -21.08 -29.55 7.09
C THR A 89 -20.69 -28.76 8.34
N ALA A 90 -19.42 -28.33 8.43
CA ALA A 90 -18.79 -28.05 9.70
C ALA A 90 -19.30 -26.81 10.44
N PHE A 91 -19.42 -25.67 9.79
CA PHE A 91 -19.72 -24.44 10.53
C PHE A 91 -20.78 -23.56 9.89
N VAL A 92 -20.75 -23.45 8.59
CA VAL A 92 -21.66 -22.63 7.82
C VAL A 92 -21.93 -23.37 6.50
N PRO A 93 -23.18 -23.48 6.05
CA PRO A 93 -23.42 -24.02 4.72
C PRO A 93 -22.58 -23.27 3.68
N PRO A 94 -21.94 -23.96 2.73
CA PRO A 94 -21.10 -23.30 1.70
C PRO A 94 -21.79 -22.15 0.97
N ALA A 95 -23.12 -22.23 0.85
CA ALA A 95 -23.94 -21.19 0.24
C ALA A 95 -23.98 -19.85 1.01
N THR A 96 -23.53 -19.82 2.26
CA THR A 96 -23.51 -18.61 3.09
C THR A 96 -22.13 -17.95 3.16
N LEU A 97 -21.10 -18.59 2.57
CA LEU A 97 -19.78 -17.98 2.46
C LEU A 97 -19.85 -16.81 1.49
N GLN A 98 -19.71 -15.61 1.99
CA GLN A 98 -19.64 -14.41 1.16
C GLN A 98 -18.20 -14.15 0.78
N PRO A 99 -17.91 -13.82 -0.50
CA PRO A 99 -16.56 -13.44 -0.88
C PRO A 99 -16.12 -12.18 -0.12
N LEU A 100 -14.89 -12.19 0.37
CA LEU A 100 -14.31 -11.00 1.01
C LEU A 100 -14.17 -9.89 -0.02
N PRO A 101 -14.56 -8.65 0.32
CA PRO A 101 -14.30 -7.51 -0.53
C PRO A 101 -12.79 -7.33 -0.75
N PRO A 102 -12.36 -6.86 -1.93
CA PRO A 102 -10.94 -6.61 -2.16
C PRO A 102 -10.44 -5.48 -1.26
N LEU A 103 -9.26 -5.66 -0.69
CA LEU A 103 -8.53 -4.55 -0.08
C LEU A 103 -7.93 -3.69 -1.19
N ARG A 104 -7.99 -2.38 -1.01
CA ARG A 104 -7.37 -1.43 -1.94
C ARG A 104 -6.62 -0.37 -1.17
N ASN A 105 -5.45 -0.03 -1.65
CA ASN A 105 -4.68 1.10 -1.17
C ASN A 105 -4.16 1.92 -2.34
N ARG A 106 -4.02 3.21 -2.13
CA ARG A 106 -3.43 4.12 -3.10
C ARG A 106 -2.53 5.09 -2.37
N LEU A 107 -1.31 5.18 -2.82
CA LEU A 107 -0.36 6.20 -2.39
C LEU A 107 -0.09 7.11 -3.57
N THR A 108 -0.29 8.41 -3.37
CA THR A 108 0.08 9.45 -4.32
C THR A 108 1.11 10.34 -3.66
N ALA A 109 2.26 10.53 -4.27
CA ALA A 109 3.29 11.42 -3.76
C ALA A 109 3.72 12.42 -4.84
N GLY A 110 3.97 13.65 -4.44
CA GLY A 110 4.50 14.70 -5.28
C GLY A 110 5.65 15.38 -4.60
N ARG A 111 6.73 15.64 -5.32
CA ARG A 111 7.90 16.31 -4.80
C ARG A 111 8.32 17.46 -5.71
N ALA A 112 8.66 18.59 -5.10
CA ALA A 112 9.31 19.71 -5.75
C ALA A 112 10.55 20.10 -4.94
N ASP A 113 11.72 20.15 -5.58
CA ASP A 113 12.99 20.58 -5.01
C ASP A 113 13.52 21.72 -5.89
N VAL A 114 13.61 22.91 -5.31
CA VAL A 114 14.16 24.09 -5.98
C VAL A 114 15.41 24.50 -5.27
N GLN A 115 16.52 24.62 -5.99
CA GLN A 115 17.82 24.99 -5.45
C GLN A 115 18.39 26.19 -6.21
N TYR A 116 18.71 27.25 -5.49
CA TYR A 116 19.32 28.46 -6.04
C TYR A 116 20.78 28.60 -5.59
N PHE A 117 21.70 28.72 -6.55
CA PHE A 117 23.13 28.86 -6.33
C PHE A 117 23.50 30.34 -6.13
N ILE A 118 23.77 30.73 -4.90
CA ILE A 118 24.25 32.07 -4.57
C ILE A 118 25.67 32.26 -5.10
N LYS A 119 26.52 31.24 -4.90
CA LYS A 119 27.89 31.13 -5.40
C LYS A 119 28.06 29.75 -6.04
N SER A 120 29.19 29.53 -6.70
CA SER A 120 29.50 28.23 -7.34
C SER A 120 29.46 27.05 -6.36
N HIS A 121 29.68 27.31 -5.09
CA HIS A 121 29.77 26.30 -4.02
C HIS A 121 28.77 26.47 -2.89
N VAL A 122 27.87 27.48 -2.96
CA VAL A 122 26.84 27.71 -1.94
C VAL A 122 25.47 27.81 -2.61
N ALA A 123 24.54 26.98 -2.15
CA ALA A 123 23.16 27.03 -2.63
C ALA A 123 22.16 26.99 -1.46
N LEU A 124 21.05 27.70 -1.67
CA LEU A 124 19.86 27.61 -0.83
C LEU A 124 18.79 26.85 -1.59
N GLY A 125 18.04 26.00 -0.89
CA GLY A 125 16.99 25.23 -1.50
C GLY A 125 15.74 25.18 -0.63
N VAL A 126 14.63 24.95 -1.32
CA VAL A 126 13.33 24.66 -0.73
C VAL A 126 12.86 23.33 -1.29
N VAL A 127 12.42 22.44 -0.41
CA VAL A 127 11.82 21.18 -0.81
C VAL A 127 10.40 21.15 -0.27
N TYR A 128 9.49 20.75 -1.15
CA TYR A 128 8.11 20.51 -0.82
C TYR A 128 7.77 19.07 -1.15
N TRP A 129 7.09 18.38 -0.25
CA TRP A 129 6.61 17.03 -0.39
C TRP A 129 5.11 16.99 -0.09
N TYR A 130 4.37 16.45 -1.02
CA TYR A 130 2.96 16.12 -0.88
C TYR A 130 2.81 14.60 -0.84
N GLU A 131 2.00 14.10 0.07
CA GLU A 131 1.67 12.69 0.14
C GLU A 131 0.20 12.51 0.51
N GLU A 132 -0.48 11.66 -0.24
CA GLU A 132 -1.84 11.26 0.05
C GLU A 132 -1.91 9.74 0.06
N TYR A 133 -2.37 9.18 1.17
CA TYR A 133 -2.64 7.76 1.32
C TYR A 133 -4.14 7.52 1.50
N ARG A 134 -4.69 6.70 0.63
CA ARG A 134 -6.08 6.22 0.69
C ARG A 134 -6.09 4.72 0.86
N VAL A 135 -6.93 4.23 1.76
CA VAL A 135 -7.14 2.82 1.99
C VAL A 135 -8.62 2.51 2.02
N PHE A 136 -8.99 1.44 1.34
CA PHE A 136 -10.28 0.79 1.48
C PHE A 136 -10.02 -0.62 1.98
N ASP A 137 -10.31 -0.82 3.25
CA ASP A 137 -10.16 -2.09 3.96
C ASP A 137 -11.48 -2.38 4.66
N PHE A 138 -12.10 -3.49 4.29
CA PHE A 138 -13.37 -3.90 4.90
C PHE A 138 -13.21 -4.21 6.40
N SER A 139 -12.01 -4.60 6.84
CA SER A 139 -11.70 -4.84 8.25
C SER A 139 -11.72 -3.56 9.11
N LEU A 140 -11.60 -2.40 8.44
CA LEU A 140 -11.67 -1.07 9.09
C LEU A 140 -13.08 -0.47 9.03
N ASN A 141 -14.01 -1.10 8.32
CA ASN A 141 -15.37 -0.62 8.18
C ASN A 141 -16.23 -1.24 9.30
N SER A 142 -16.57 -0.44 10.31
CA SER A 142 -17.36 -0.83 11.46
C SER A 142 -18.70 -1.48 11.10
N THR A 143 -19.30 -1.10 9.98
CA THR A 143 -20.57 -1.69 9.51
C THR A 143 -20.45 -3.14 9.04
N ILE A 144 -19.26 -3.59 8.70
CA ILE A 144 -19.02 -4.98 8.27
C ILE A 144 -18.53 -5.84 9.46
N ILE A 145 -17.81 -5.24 10.39
CA ILE A 145 -17.17 -5.93 11.54
C ILE A 145 -18.13 -6.13 12.71
N ASP A 146 -19.16 -5.29 12.84
CA ASP A 146 -20.15 -5.40 13.92
C ASP A 146 -20.94 -6.73 13.94
N THR A 147 -20.80 -7.54 12.90
CA THR A 147 -21.43 -8.86 12.82
C THR A 147 -20.55 -10.03 13.26
N LEU A 148 -19.28 -9.81 13.57
CA LEU A 148 -18.39 -10.84 14.09
C LEU A 148 -18.43 -10.90 15.63
N ASN A 149 -19.60 -11.22 16.19
CA ASN A 149 -19.71 -11.62 17.58
C ASN A 149 -19.17 -13.04 17.74
N ILE A 150 -17.90 -13.16 18.03
CA ILE A 150 -17.30 -14.43 18.45
C ILE A 150 -17.35 -14.49 19.98
N GLY A 151 -18.49 -14.94 20.52
CA GLY A 151 -18.69 -15.04 21.94
C GLY A 151 -18.76 -13.66 22.64
N THR A 152 -18.21 -13.57 23.85
CA THR A 152 -18.23 -12.35 24.67
C THR A 152 -17.07 -11.40 24.42
N THR A 153 -16.24 -11.67 23.41
CA THR A 153 -15.04 -10.87 23.13
C THR A 153 -15.05 -10.33 21.71
N THR A 154 -15.16 -9.03 21.58
CA THR A 154 -15.04 -8.32 20.31
C THR A 154 -13.60 -7.88 20.14
N VAL A 155 -12.90 -8.39 19.13
CA VAL A 155 -11.56 -7.94 18.79
C VAL A 155 -11.66 -6.87 17.70
N TYR A 156 -11.36 -5.63 18.06
CA TYR A 156 -11.23 -4.54 17.12
C TYR A 156 -9.80 -4.49 16.58
N SER A 157 -9.61 -4.92 15.35
CA SER A 157 -8.32 -4.75 14.64
C SER A 157 -8.17 -3.40 13.93
N GLY A 158 -9.15 -2.52 14.06
CA GLY A 158 -9.38 -1.33 13.25
C GLY A 158 -8.47 -0.13 13.46
N TYR A 159 -7.27 -0.26 14.03
CA TYR A 159 -6.54 0.93 14.47
C TYR A 159 -5.34 1.36 13.61
N LEU A 160 -4.93 0.61 12.61
CA LEU A 160 -3.55 0.77 12.13
C LEU A 160 -3.35 1.67 10.91
N TYR A 161 -4.31 1.87 10.03
CA TYR A 161 -4.06 2.64 8.80
C TYR A 161 -5.21 3.55 8.45
N ARG A 162 -5.17 4.79 8.93
CA ARG A 162 -6.13 5.82 8.50
C ARG A 162 -5.66 6.46 7.21
N PRO A 163 -6.57 6.78 6.27
CA PRO A 163 -6.25 7.66 5.16
C PRO A 163 -5.71 8.98 5.67
N TYR A 164 -4.70 9.53 5.03
CA TYR A 164 -4.13 10.81 5.40
C TYR A 164 -3.69 11.59 4.18
N THR A 165 -3.57 12.88 4.37
CA THR A 165 -2.90 13.80 3.45
C THR A 165 -1.85 14.55 4.25
N ALA A 166 -0.63 14.57 3.75
CA ALA A 166 0.50 15.24 4.39
C ALA A 166 1.14 16.24 3.44
N HIS A 167 1.52 17.38 3.99
CA HIS A 167 2.29 18.41 3.32
C HIS A 167 3.53 18.68 4.16
N THR A 168 4.69 18.51 3.59
CA THR A 168 5.95 18.71 4.28
C THR A 168 6.82 19.68 3.48
N GLY A 169 7.38 20.65 4.16
CA GLY A 169 8.29 21.61 3.55
C GLY A 169 9.53 21.77 4.41
N TRP A 170 10.69 21.88 3.79
CA TRP A 170 11.94 22.16 4.50
C TRP A 170 12.88 23.03 3.66
N LEU A 171 13.74 23.75 4.39
CA LEU A 171 14.80 24.55 3.82
C LEU A 171 16.10 23.73 3.80
N LYS A 172 16.87 23.90 2.74
CA LYS A 172 18.14 23.22 2.53
C LYS A 172 19.25 24.23 2.26
N ILE A 173 20.38 24.08 2.94
CA ILE A 173 21.61 24.80 2.62
C ILE A 173 22.61 23.76 2.16
N SER A 174 23.20 23.96 0.99
CA SER A 174 24.21 23.09 0.41
C SER A 174 25.54 23.84 0.26
N TYR A 175 26.62 23.22 0.68
CA TYR A 175 27.97 23.67 0.47
C TYR A 175 28.76 22.59 -0.28
N LEU A 176 29.35 22.96 -1.42
CA LEU A 176 30.19 22.10 -2.24
C LEU A 176 31.66 22.56 -2.08
N TRP A 177 32.52 21.71 -1.60
CA TRP A 177 33.97 21.97 -1.48
C TRP A 177 34.75 21.34 -2.63
#